data_e2e134b08f6441425a74ba237dff7511
#
_entry.id   e2e134b08f6441425a74ba237dff7511
#
_cell.length_a   1.000
_cell.length_b   1.000
_cell.length_c   1.000
_cell.angle_alpha   90.00
_cell.angle_beta   90.00
_cell.angle_gamma   90.00
#
_symmetry.space_group_name_H-M   'P 1'
#
loop_
_entity.id
_entity.type
_entity.pdbx_description
1 polymer ?
#
loop_
_entity_poly.entity_id
_entity_poly.type
_entity_poly.pdbx_seq_one_letter_code
_entity_poly.pdbx_strand_id
1 'polypeptide(L)'
;MNIVNDKLMAKGVINAIGTVTTLGGNVLSDEVLTSIREVSGKFVDMEQLAEEAGNYIARKVGAESAYITNGASSAIVLSVAACLIRAKPDLRYKLPKLEGGKKYVLTFKNQVNEFKYLISISGAKIKEIGDRNGVSVVNFENTVRKFADKTAAIVYFALDPLPNNLVIEKVVEIAHSFGIPVIVDAAAELPPKDNLRKYLRSGVDVVIFSGGKAIGSFSDTGIMLGTKEIIDIVRGIGPYREEISDSGRRVFLGRVMKVSKEEIVATTVAFDKFLKMDEEAFMLTMYQKCETILKCLGKNNSLSARVINPPWYFPRPVTIPRVEIDFKNGIDADKIVNKLKNNNPPIYCLSDKGKLYLNPQCLKEGEEKIISEAILRLTERELRGE
;
A
#
# COMPACT_ATOMS: atom_id res chain seq x y z
N MET A 1 3.25 19.33 31.24
CA MET A 1 2.23 19.61 30.23
C MET A 1 2.52 18.72 29.01
N ASN A 2 1.66 17.76 28.72
CA ASN A 2 1.86 16.85 27.57
C ASN A 2 1.25 17.53 26.33
N ILE A 3 2.10 18.13 25.50
CA ILE A 3 1.68 18.84 24.26
C ILE A 3 0.79 17.98 23.37
N VAL A 4 1.07 16.69 23.27
CA VAL A 4 0.32 15.79 22.38
C VAL A 4 -1.11 15.63 22.84
N ASN A 5 -1.33 15.38 24.12
CA ASN A 5 -2.67 15.17 24.67
C ASN A 5 -3.38 16.49 24.96
N ASP A 6 -2.66 17.48 25.53
CA ASP A 6 -3.28 18.71 26.08
C ASP A 6 -3.52 19.77 25.00
N LYS A 7 -2.63 19.89 24.00
CA LYS A 7 -2.72 20.92 22.96
C LYS A 7 -3.15 20.39 21.59
N LEU A 8 -2.62 19.25 21.16
CA LEU A 8 -2.97 18.68 19.85
C LEU A 8 -4.22 17.82 19.89
N MET A 9 -4.75 17.52 21.10
CA MET A 9 -5.95 16.71 21.30
C MET A 9 -5.92 15.38 20.53
N ALA A 10 -4.72 14.77 20.39
CA ALA A 10 -4.52 13.51 19.69
C ALA A 10 -5.09 12.34 20.53
N LYS A 11 -6.42 12.25 20.58
CA LYS A 11 -7.10 11.16 21.27
C LYS A 11 -6.91 9.86 20.52
N GLY A 12 -6.50 8.82 21.25
CA GLY A 12 -6.43 7.47 20.70
C GLY A 12 -7.81 6.96 20.29
N VAL A 13 -7.83 6.17 19.20
CA VAL A 13 -9.05 5.55 18.69
C VAL A 13 -8.85 4.03 18.58
N ILE A 14 -9.94 3.26 18.64
CA ILE A 14 -9.93 1.84 18.32
C ILE A 14 -10.10 1.70 16.81
N ASN A 15 -9.11 1.07 16.16
CA ASN A 15 -9.06 0.92 14.71
C ASN A 15 -9.46 -0.49 14.29
N ALA A 16 -10.72 -0.66 13.92
CA ALA A 16 -11.26 -1.88 13.32
C ALA A 16 -11.47 -1.76 11.80
N ILE A 17 -10.79 -0.82 11.12
CA ILE A 17 -10.74 -0.71 9.64
C ILE A 17 -9.52 -1.42 9.08
N GLY A 18 -8.36 -1.30 9.73
CA GLY A 18 -7.07 -1.76 9.27
C GLY A 18 -6.08 -0.62 9.01
N THR A 19 -4.99 -0.90 8.31
CA THR A 19 -3.88 0.04 8.08
C THR A 19 -4.24 1.12 7.03
N VAL A 20 -5.09 2.07 7.42
CA VAL A 20 -5.53 3.18 6.55
C VAL A 20 -4.84 4.49 6.91
N THR A 21 -4.49 5.29 5.92
CA THR A 21 -3.78 6.56 6.09
C THR A 21 -4.55 7.55 6.98
N THR A 22 -5.88 7.57 6.89
CA THR A 22 -6.74 8.46 7.69
C THR A 22 -6.72 8.19 9.18
N LEU A 23 -6.20 7.04 9.60
CA LEU A 23 -5.99 6.67 11.01
C LEU A 23 -4.50 6.54 11.37
N GLY A 24 -3.60 7.10 10.54
CA GLY A 24 -2.15 7.10 10.79
C GLY A 24 -1.41 5.85 10.28
N GLY A 25 -2.09 4.97 9.56
CA GLY A 25 -1.48 3.76 8.98
C GLY A 25 -1.27 2.67 10.02
N ASN A 26 -0.08 2.61 10.61
CA ASN A 26 0.29 1.59 11.59
C ASN A 26 0.82 2.21 12.90
N VAL A 27 0.89 1.42 13.95
CA VAL A 27 1.58 1.77 15.20
C VAL A 27 3.01 1.21 15.13
N LEU A 28 4.00 2.08 15.33
CA LEU A 28 5.40 1.69 15.30
C LEU A 28 5.74 0.82 16.52
N SER A 29 6.53 -0.22 16.30
CA SER A 29 7.02 -1.06 17.41
C SER A 29 8.18 -0.40 18.16
N ASP A 30 8.44 -0.83 19.40
CA ASP A 30 9.54 -0.30 20.23
C ASP A 30 10.91 -0.44 19.55
N GLU A 31 11.12 -1.51 18.80
CA GLU A 31 12.34 -1.73 18.03
C GLU A 31 12.54 -0.65 16.96
N VAL A 32 11.47 -0.32 16.23
CA VAL A 32 11.47 0.77 15.24
C VAL A 32 11.67 2.12 15.92
N LEU A 33 10.97 2.40 17.03
CA LEU A 33 11.10 3.64 17.79
C LEU A 33 12.53 3.82 18.34
N THR A 34 13.17 2.74 18.78
CA THR A 34 14.56 2.75 19.23
C THR A 34 15.50 3.12 18.09
N SER A 35 15.33 2.51 16.92
CA SER A 35 16.16 2.81 15.74
C SER A 35 16.04 4.27 15.28
N ILE A 36 14.82 4.83 15.34
CA ILE A 36 14.58 6.25 15.07
C ILE A 36 15.39 7.12 16.03
N ARG A 37 15.31 6.82 17.33
CA ARG A 37 16.06 7.59 18.37
C ARG A 37 17.57 7.58 18.13
N GLU A 38 18.11 6.43 17.72
CA GLU A 38 19.54 6.27 17.46
C GLU A 38 20.03 7.09 16.25
N VAL A 39 19.23 7.21 15.20
CA VAL A 39 19.63 7.95 13.98
C VAL A 39 19.35 9.44 14.09
N SER A 40 18.33 9.85 14.85
CA SER A 40 17.89 11.26 14.92
C SER A 40 18.97 12.20 15.44
N GLY A 41 19.84 11.72 16.32
CA GLY A 41 20.96 12.50 16.87
C GLY A 41 22.19 12.65 15.96
N LYS A 42 22.15 12.18 14.71
CA LYS A 42 23.32 12.12 13.81
C LYS A 42 23.04 12.82 12.49
N PHE A 43 24.06 13.47 11.92
CA PHE A 43 24.08 13.78 10.50
C PHE A 43 24.59 12.56 9.73
N VAL A 44 23.98 12.27 8.58
CA VAL A 44 24.32 11.14 7.73
C VAL A 44 24.37 11.57 6.28
N ASP A 45 25.18 10.89 5.47
CA ASP A 45 25.08 10.99 4.02
C ASP A 45 23.82 10.30 3.56
N MET A 46 22.87 11.07 3.02
CA MET A 46 21.55 10.58 2.66
C MET A 46 21.56 9.70 1.41
N GLU A 47 22.46 9.96 0.45
CA GLU A 47 22.62 9.11 -0.74
C GLU A 47 23.14 7.73 -0.31
N GLN A 48 24.19 7.70 0.50
CA GLN A 48 24.76 6.46 1.02
C GLN A 48 23.75 5.69 1.87
N LEU A 49 23.06 6.37 2.81
CA LEU A 49 22.06 5.72 3.65
C LEU A 49 20.93 5.07 2.83
N ALA A 50 20.41 5.78 1.83
CA ALA A 50 19.33 5.26 0.96
C ALA A 50 19.82 4.08 0.11
N GLU A 51 21.08 4.11 -0.35
CA GLU A 51 21.68 3.01 -1.10
C GLU A 51 21.90 1.77 -0.21
N GLU A 52 22.49 1.93 0.97
CA GLU A 52 22.73 0.81 1.90
C GLU A 52 21.43 0.16 2.40
N ALA A 53 20.40 0.97 2.72
CA ALA A 53 19.09 0.48 3.07
C ALA A 53 18.45 -0.33 1.91
N GLY A 54 18.54 0.19 0.69
CA GLY A 54 18.08 -0.50 -0.51
C GLY A 54 18.82 -1.83 -0.72
N ASN A 55 20.15 -1.83 -0.63
CA ASN A 55 20.98 -3.02 -0.77
C ASN A 55 20.66 -4.07 0.30
N TYR A 56 20.40 -3.63 1.54
CA TYR A 56 19.99 -4.52 2.62
C TYR A 56 18.66 -5.21 2.29
N ILE A 57 17.64 -4.45 1.92
CA ILE A 57 16.31 -4.95 1.57
C ILE A 57 16.39 -5.90 0.37
N ALA A 58 17.09 -5.51 -0.70
CA ALA A 58 17.23 -6.32 -1.90
C ALA A 58 17.84 -7.71 -1.61
N ARG A 59 18.93 -7.74 -0.84
CA ARG A 59 19.56 -9.02 -0.42
C ARG A 59 18.61 -9.93 0.35
N LYS A 60 17.75 -9.37 1.22
CA LYS A 60 16.81 -10.16 2.05
C LYS A 60 15.72 -10.86 1.25
N VAL A 61 15.33 -10.33 0.11
CA VAL A 61 14.24 -10.88 -0.72
C VAL A 61 14.70 -11.45 -2.05
N GLY A 62 15.98 -11.29 -2.40
CA GLY A 62 16.54 -11.75 -3.68
C GLY A 62 16.16 -10.85 -4.86
N ALA A 63 15.95 -9.55 -4.63
CA ALA A 63 15.81 -8.55 -5.69
C ALA A 63 17.19 -8.10 -6.19
N GLU A 64 17.30 -7.65 -7.43
CA GLU A 64 18.54 -7.06 -7.94
C GLU A 64 18.88 -5.75 -7.22
N SER A 65 17.86 -4.93 -6.95
CA SER A 65 18.00 -3.66 -6.27
C SER A 65 16.70 -3.27 -5.56
N ALA A 66 16.81 -2.34 -4.59
CA ALA A 66 15.65 -1.77 -3.92
C ALA A 66 15.85 -0.28 -3.59
N TYR A 67 14.74 0.40 -3.34
CA TYR A 67 14.76 1.81 -2.96
C TYR A 67 13.58 2.13 -2.03
N ILE A 68 13.84 2.90 -0.97
CA ILE A 68 12.79 3.39 -0.06
C ILE A 68 12.30 4.74 -0.58
N THR A 69 10.98 4.89 -0.68
CA THR A 69 10.30 6.07 -1.22
C THR A 69 9.38 6.71 -0.20
N ASN A 70 8.98 7.96 -0.45
CA ASN A 70 7.91 8.63 0.29
C ASN A 70 6.55 8.05 -0.15
N GLY A 71 6.19 6.92 0.44
CA GLY A 71 5.00 6.14 0.13
C GLY A 71 5.06 5.38 -1.19
N ALA A 72 4.17 4.39 -1.33
CA ALA A 72 3.98 3.65 -2.58
C ALA A 72 3.56 4.57 -3.75
N SER A 73 2.86 5.66 -3.46
CA SER A 73 2.45 6.65 -4.45
C SER A 73 3.65 7.28 -5.15
N SER A 74 4.65 7.72 -4.39
CA SER A 74 5.90 8.26 -4.96
C SER A 74 6.69 7.20 -5.71
N ALA A 75 6.62 5.93 -5.28
CA ALA A 75 7.24 4.82 -5.99
C ALA A 75 6.64 4.63 -7.40
N ILE A 76 5.30 4.76 -7.54
CA ILE A 76 4.64 4.73 -8.86
C ILE A 76 5.16 5.87 -9.74
N VAL A 77 5.18 7.10 -9.22
CA VAL A 77 5.64 8.28 -9.98
C VAL A 77 7.09 8.12 -10.43
N LEU A 78 7.99 7.73 -9.51
CA LEU A 78 9.42 7.62 -9.80
C LEU A 78 9.74 6.44 -10.73
N SER A 79 9.11 5.28 -10.55
CA SER A 79 9.32 4.12 -11.44
C SER A 79 8.83 4.40 -12.87
N VAL A 80 7.66 5.04 -13.01
CA VAL A 80 7.15 5.46 -14.32
C VAL A 80 8.07 6.52 -14.94
N ALA A 81 8.53 7.52 -14.17
CA ALA A 81 9.46 8.54 -14.64
C ALA A 81 10.79 7.91 -15.11
N ALA A 82 11.31 6.94 -14.39
CA ALA A 82 12.50 6.19 -14.80
C ALA A 82 12.29 5.46 -16.13
N CYS A 83 11.14 4.79 -16.31
CA CYS A 83 10.80 4.13 -17.57
C CYS A 83 10.66 5.10 -18.76
N LEU A 84 10.14 6.32 -18.52
CA LEU A 84 10.03 7.34 -19.57
C LEU A 84 11.39 7.79 -20.12
N ILE A 85 12.43 7.78 -19.29
CA ILE A 85 13.79 8.22 -19.69
C ILE A 85 14.79 7.07 -19.82
N ARG A 86 14.36 5.81 -19.65
CA ARG A 86 15.25 4.63 -19.66
C ARG A 86 16.19 4.59 -20.84
N ALA A 87 15.70 4.86 -22.03
CA ALA A 87 16.53 4.88 -23.25
C ALA A 87 17.45 6.11 -23.34
N LYS A 88 17.19 7.18 -22.61
CA LYS A 88 17.93 8.44 -22.61
C LYS A 88 17.90 9.06 -21.21
N PRO A 89 18.70 8.56 -20.25
CA PRO A 89 18.70 9.03 -18.85
C PRO A 89 19.02 10.51 -18.71
N ASP A 90 19.74 11.11 -19.65
CA ASP A 90 20.05 12.54 -19.67
C ASP A 90 18.81 13.43 -19.81
N LEU A 91 17.66 12.85 -20.21
CA LEU A 91 16.39 13.58 -20.23
C LEU A 91 15.80 13.82 -18.83
N ARG A 92 16.46 13.37 -17.75
CA ARG A 92 16.03 13.60 -16.37
C ARG A 92 15.75 15.06 -16.04
N TYR A 93 16.45 16.00 -16.68
CA TYR A 93 16.24 17.45 -16.50
C TYR A 93 14.92 17.96 -17.08
N LYS A 94 14.32 17.21 -18.01
CA LYS A 94 13.08 17.60 -18.69
C LYS A 94 11.83 17.02 -18.03
N LEU A 95 11.99 16.12 -17.05
CA LEU A 95 10.86 15.56 -16.32
C LEU A 95 10.14 16.67 -15.51
N PRO A 96 8.81 16.63 -15.44
CA PRO A 96 7.87 15.71 -16.11
C PRO A 96 7.46 16.13 -17.53
N LYS A 97 8.04 17.20 -18.10
CA LYS A 97 7.68 17.77 -19.40
C LYS A 97 8.59 17.27 -20.52
N LEU A 98 8.41 16.00 -20.93
CA LEU A 98 9.17 15.41 -22.03
C LEU A 98 8.56 15.75 -23.38
N GLU A 99 9.39 16.16 -24.33
CA GLU A 99 9.04 16.31 -25.74
C GLU A 99 9.52 15.07 -26.51
N GLY A 100 8.63 14.42 -27.28
CA GLY A 100 8.96 13.20 -28.03
C GLY A 100 9.11 11.95 -27.14
N GLY A 101 9.58 10.86 -27.74
CA GLY A 101 9.84 9.58 -27.04
C GLY A 101 8.59 8.78 -26.64
N LYS A 102 8.83 7.73 -25.85
CA LYS A 102 7.76 6.88 -25.32
C LYS A 102 7.05 7.62 -24.19
N LYS A 103 5.74 7.87 -24.36
CA LYS A 103 4.95 8.68 -23.40
C LYS A 103 3.75 7.93 -22.82
N TYR A 104 3.37 6.80 -23.39
CA TYR A 104 2.24 6.04 -22.90
C TYR A 104 2.67 5.08 -21.80
N VAL A 105 1.82 4.96 -20.80
CA VAL A 105 1.79 3.88 -19.85
C VAL A 105 0.48 3.13 -20.05
N LEU A 106 0.59 1.83 -20.28
CA LEU A 106 -0.58 0.96 -20.42
C LEU A 106 -1.03 0.49 -19.04
N THR A 107 -2.33 0.48 -18.81
CA THR A 107 -2.94 -0.06 -17.58
C THR A 107 -4.23 -0.79 -17.93
N PHE A 108 -4.75 -1.61 -17.02
CA PHE A 108 -5.95 -2.40 -17.24
C PHE A 108 -7.19 -1.65 -16.75
N LYS A 109 -8.25 -1.64 -17.57
CA LYS A 109 -9.48 -0.90 -17.23
C LYS A 109 -10.28 -1.58 -16.12
N ASN A 110 -10.22 -2.92 -16.01
CA ASN A 110 -10.86 -3.67 -14.94
C ASN A 110 -10.15 -3.52 -13.57
N GLN A 111 -8.86 -3.18 -13.56
CA GLN A 111 -8.12 -2.85 -12.35
C GLN A 111 -8.49 -1.44 -11.91
N VAL A 112 -9.74 -1.27 -11.42
CA VAL A 112 -10.22 0.03 -10.92
C VAL A 112 -9.38 0.43 -9.73
N ASN A 113 -8.59 1.50 -9.90
CA ASN A 113 -7.71 2.01 -8.87
C ASN A 113 -7.62 3.53 -9.00
N GLU A 114 -7.95 4.22 -7.94
CA GLU A 114 -7.92 5.67 -7.85
C GLU A 114 -6.51 6.26 -7.93
N PHE A 115 -5.48 5.44 -7.66
CA PHE A 115 -4.07 5.85 -7.77
C PHE A 115 -3.54 5.90 -9.21
N LYS A 116 -4.32 5.52 -10.22
CA LYS A 116 -3.90 5.63 -11.63
C LYS A 116 -3.43 7.03 -12.03
N TYR A 117 -4.02 8.09 -11.46
CA TYR A 117 -3.64 9.46 -11.77
C TYR A 117 -2.18 9.78 -11.45
N LEU A 118 -1.56 9.05 -10.49
CA LEU A 118 -0.15 9.22 -10.13
C LEU A 118 0.78 8.98 -11.32
N ILE A 119 0.39 8.09 -12.23
CA ILE A 119 1.12 7.85 -13.49
C ILE A 119 1.30 9.17 -14.27
N SER A 120 0.28 10.01 -14.29
CA SER A 120 0.32 11.29 -15.03
C SER A 120 1.25 12.34 -14.40
N ILE A 121 1.49 12.26 -13.08
CA ILE A 121 2.42 13.15 -12.38
C ILE A 121 3.86 12.99 -12.90
N SER A 122 4.24 11.79 -13.34
CA SER A 122 5.54 11.53 -13.98
C SER A 122 5.72 12.20 -15.34
N GLY A 123 4.65 12.70 -15.94
CA GLY A 123 4.59 13.21 -17.33
C GLY A 123 4.08 12.18 -18.35
N ALA A 124 3.74 10.98 -17.93
CA ALA A 124 3.19 9.95 -18.79
C ALA A 124 1.73 10.19 -19.17
N LYS A 125 1.31 9.61 -20.31
CA LYS A 125 -0.08 9.54 -20.74
C LYS A 125 -0.61 8.14 -20.48
N ILE A 126 -1.75 8.04 -19.79
CA ILE A 126 -2.38 6.76 -19.51
C ILE A 126 -3.14 6.27 -20.73
N LYS A 127 -2.97 4.99 -21.06
CA LYS A 127 -3.76 4.25 -22.05
C LYS A 127 -4.32 3.01 -21.39
N GLU A 128 -5.63 2.98 -21.20
CA GLU A 128 -6.32 1.81 -20.62
C GLU A 128 -6.54 0.73 -21.68
N ILE A 129 -6.37 -0.53 -21.25
CA ILE A 129 -6.53 -1.76 -22.05
C ILE A 129 -7.76 -2.52 -21.52
N GLY A 130 -8.50 -3.10 -22.46
CA GLY A 130 -9.70 -3.88 -22.15
C GLY A 130 -10.89 -3.05 -21.74
N ASP A 131 -11.81 -3.66 -21.03
CA ASP A 131 -13.00 -3.04 -20.47
C ASP A 131 -13.16 -3.39 -18.97
N ARG A 132 -14.32 -3.13 -18.39
CA ARG A 132 -14.59 -3.42 -16.96
C ARG A 132 -14.63 -4.93 -16.65
N ASN A 133 -14.81 -5.77 -17.67
CA ASN A 133 -14.84 -7.23 -17.54
C ASN A 133 -13.48 -7.88 -17.78
N GLY A 134 -12.45 -7.09 -18.09
CA GLY A 134 -11.09 -7.57 -18.33
C GLY A 134 -10.68 -7.46 -19.80
N VAL A 135 -9.69 -8.26 -20.18
CA VAL A 135 -9.16 -8.33 -21.54
C VAL A 135 -8.67 -9.73 -21.84
N SER A 136 -8.94 -10.22 -23.06
CA SER A 136 -8.35 -11.49 -23.52
C SER A 136 -6.85 -11.32 -23.82
N VAL A 137 -6.10 -12.42 -23.70
CA VAL A 137 -4.66 -12.45 -24.02
C VAL A 137 -4.39 -11.90 -25.42
N VAL A 138 -5.18 -12.31 -26.42
CA VAL A 138 -5.04 -11.86 -27.81
C VAL A 138 -5.25 -10.35 -27.94
N ASN A 139 -6.29 -9.80 -27.32
CA ASN A 139 -6.56 -8.36 -27.38
C ASN A 139 -5.51 -7.55 -26.61
N PHE A 140 -4.99 -8.10 -25.52
CA PHE A 140 -3.88 -7.50 -24.79
C PHE A 140 -2.63 -7.43 -25.67
N GLU A 141 -2.20 -8.55 -26.27
CA GLU A 141 -1.04 -8.60 -27.16
C GLU A 141 -1.18 -7.65 -28.35
N ASN A 142 -2.32 -7.65 -29.01
CA ASN A 142 -2.60 -6.75 -30.13
C ASN A 142 -2.49 -5.28 -29.73
N THR A 143 -2.96 -4.95 -28.51
CA THR A 143 -2.86 -3.58 -28.00
C THR A 143 -1.43 -3.21 -27.68
N VAL A 144 -0.68 -4.09 -27.03
CA VAL A 144 0.75 -3.89 -26.74
C VAL A 144 1.53 -3.71 -28.05
N ARG A 145 1.35 -4.58 -29.03
CA ARG A 145 1.97 -4.50 -30.38
C ARG A 145 1.68 -3.16 -31.06
N LYS A 146 0.43 -2.71 -31.04
CA LYS A 146 -0.01 -1.45 -31.66
C LYS A 146 0.66 -0.21 -31.05
N PHE A 147 0.96 -0.25 -29.76
CA PHE A 147 1.48 0.91 -29.02
C PHE A 147 2.95 0.74 -28.59
N ALA A 148 3.63 -0.34 -28.95
CA ALA A 148 4.97 -0.70 -28.46
C ALA A 148 5.98 0.46 -28.57
N ASP A 149 6.05 1.12 -29.74
CA ASP A 149 7.00 2.22 -29.99
C ASP A 149 6.72 3.49 -29.16
N LYS A 150 5.53 3.59 -28.57
CA LYS A 150 5.06 4.76 -27.80
C LYS A 150 4.94 4.46 -26.31
N THR A 151 5.08 3.18 -25.90
CA THR A 151 4.85 2.72 -24.53
C THR A 151 6.15 2.69 -23.75
N ALA A 152 6.17 3.39 -22.62
CA ALA A 152 7.29 3.43 -21.69
C ALA A 152 7.25 2.28 -20.68
N ALA A 153 6.06 1.92 -20.20
CA ALA A 153 5.85 0.86 -19.22
C ALA A 153 4.41 0.33 -19.26
N ILE A 154 4.18 -0.83 -18.66
CA ILE A 154 2.86 -1.30 -18.23
C ILE A 154 2.81 -1.16 -16.71
N VAL A 155 1.74 -0.56 -16.18
CA VAL A 155 1.45 -0.54 -14.74
C VAL A 155 0.29 -1.47 -14.44
N TYR A 156 0.56 -2.46 -13.60
CA TYR A 156 -0.38 -3.47 -13.15
C TYR A 156 -0.69 -3.23 -11.67
N PHE A 157 -1.96 -3.01 -11.34
CA PHE A 157 -2.40 -2.91 -9.96
C PHE A 157 -2.78 -4.30 -9.45
N ALA A 158 -2.07 -4.79 -8.44
CA ALA A 158 -2.34 -6.09 -7.85
C ALA A 158 -3.61 -6.04 -7.01
N LEU A 159 -4.67 -6.65 -7.52
CA LEU A 159 -6.01 -6.72 -6.91
C LEU A 159 -6.51 -8.18 -6.83
N ASP A 160 -5.61 -9.14 -6.75
CA ASP A 160 -5.98 -10.56 -6.71
C ASP A 160 -6.84 -10.89 -5.47
N PRO A 161 -7.90 -11.71 -5.61
CA PRO A 161 -8.35 -12.39 -6.82
C PRO A 161 -9.39 -11.58 -7.63
N LEU A 162 -8.95 -10.62 -8.43
CA LEU A 162 -9.85 -9.88 -9.32
C LEU A 162 -10.36 -10.79 -10.46
N PRO A 163 -11.67 -10.99 -10.65
CA PRO A 163 -12.22 -11.81 -11.72
C PRO A 163 -11.78 -11.33 -13.12
N ASN A 164 -11.49 -12.28 -14.00
CA ASN A 164 -11.08 -12.04 -15.40
C ASN A 164 -9.83 -11.17 -15.55
N ASN A 165 -8.98 -11.11 -14.52
CA ASN A 165 -7.71 -10.43 -14.57
C ASN A 165 -6.68 -11.31 -15.30
N LEU A 166 -5.85 -10.72 -16.17
CA LEU A 166 -4.72 -11.46 -16.72
C LEU A 166 -3.70 -11.75 -15.61
N VAL A 167 -3.22 -12.99 -15.57
CA VAL A 167 -2.16 -13.35 -14.63
C VAL A 167 -0.88 -12.60 -14.96
N ILE A 168 -0.15 -12.19 -13.93
CA ILE A 168 1.02 -11.30 -14.07
C ILE A 168 2.11 -11.91 -14.98
N GLU A 169 2.30 -13.22 -14.92
CA GLU A 169 3.28 -13.94 -15.73
C GLU A 169 3.02 -13.74 -17.25
N LYS A 170 1.73 -13.80 -17.66
CA LYS A 170 1.35 -13.58 -19.05
C LYS A 170 1.50 -12.12 -19.46
N VAL A 171 1.24 -11.19 -18.54
CA VAL A 171 1.47 -9.75 -18.79
C VAL A 171 2.95 -9.49 -19.02
N VAL A 172 3.83 -10.04 -18.18
CA VAL A 172 5.29 -9.90 -18.29
C VAL A 172 5.80 -10.52 -19.59
N GLU A 173 5.41 -11.78 -19.90
CA GLU A 173 5.82 -12.47 -21.13
C GLU A 173 5.55 -11.61 -22.37
N ILE A 174 4.32 -11.11 -22.50
CA ILE A 174 3.93 -10.30 -23.67
C ILE A 174 4.64 -8.94 -23.66
N ALA A 175 4.69 -8.25 -22.53
CA ALA A 175 5.33 -6.94 -22.41
C ALA A 175 6.82 -7.01 -22.79
N HIS A 176 7.53 -8.00 -22.25
CA HIS A 176 8.95 -8.20 -22.50
C HIS A 176 9.27 -8.58 -23.95
N SER A 177 8.37 -9.28 -24.66
CA SER A 177 8.56 -9.56 -26.10
C SER A 177 8.61 -8.28 -26.95
N PHE A 178 8.13 -7.14 -26.42
CA PHE A 178 8.21 -5.81 -27.02
C PHE A 178 9.19 -4.87 -26.31
N GLY A 179 10.00 -5.38 -25.38
CA GLY A 179 10.97 -4.59 -24.61
C GLY A 179 10.31 -3.53 -23.68
N ILE A 180 9.08 -3.79 -23.22
CA ILE A 180 8.31 -2.89 -22.34
C ILE A 180 8.40 -3.41 -20.93
N PRO A 181 8.91 -2.61 -19.95
CA PRO A 181 8.96 -3.01 -18.56
C PRO A 181 7.57 -3.02 -17.90
N VAL A 182 7.44 -3.87 -16.89
CA VAL A 182 6.22 -4.04 -16.08
C VAL A 182 6.47 -3.58 -14.65
N ILE A 183 5.62 -2.65 -14.20
CA ILE A 183 5.60 -2.13 -12.84
C ILE A 183 4.35 -2.68 -12.15
N VAL A 184 4.50 -3.29 -10.98
CA VAL A 184 3.38 -3.80 -10.18
C VAL A 184 3.20 -2.95 -8.93
N ASP A 185 2.03 -2.36 -8.77
CA ASP A 185 1.61 -1.79 -7.49
C ASP A 185 0.96 -2.89 -6.63
N ALA A 186 1.71 -3.38 -5.65
CA ALA A 186 1.30 -4.34 -4.65
C ALA A 186 1.26 -3.73 -3.24
N ALA A 187 1.00 -2.42 -3.14
CA ALA A 187 1.10 -1.64 -1.89
C ALA A 187 0.33 -2.24 -0.72
N ALA A 188 -0.73 -3.00 -0.97
CA ALA A 188 -1.59 -3.58 0.05
C ALA A 188 -1.71 -5.10 -0.02
N GLU A 189 -0.76 -5.77 -0.67
CA GLU A 189 -0.79 -7.22 -0.92
C GLU A 189 -0.03 -8.05 0.13
N LEU A 190 0.33 -7.46 1.26
CA LEU A 190 0.95 -8.14 2.40
C LEU A 190 0.00 -8.20 3.60
N PRO A 191 -0.04 -9.29 4.37
CA PRO A 191 0.52 -10.60 4.03
C PRO A 191 -0.23 -11.25 2.84
N PRO A 192 0.26 -12.33 2.19
CA PRO A 192 1.37 -13.20 2.61
C PRO A 192 2.76 -12.64 2.27
N LYS A 193 3.76 -13.03 3.08
CA LYS A 193 5.16 -12.61 2.86
C LYS A 193 5.72 -13.06 1.50
N ASP A 194 5.23 -14.17 0.96
CA ASP A 194 5.68 -14.69 -0.33
C ASP A 194 5.42 -13.70 -1.48
N ASN A 195 4.45 -12.80 -1.35
CA ASN A 195 4.20 -11.75 -2.34
C ASN A 195 5.42 -10.84 -2.56
N LEU A 196 6.31 -10.68 -1.58
CA LEU A 196 7.59 -9.97 -1.78
C LEU A 196 8.45 -10.62 -2.88
N ARG A 197 8.36 -11.95 -3.04
CA ARG A 197 9.14 -12.74 -4.01
C ARG A 197 8.31 -13.20 -5.20
N LYS A 198 7.00 -13.40 -5.05
CA LYS A 198 6.08 -13.85 -6.10
C LYS A 198 6.23 -13.00 -7.36
N TYR A 199 6.10 -11.68 -7.23
CA TYR A 199 6.19 -10.78 -8.36
C TYR A 199 7.59 -10.73 -8.97
N LEU A 200 8.65 -10.80 -8.16
CA LEU A 200 10.02 -10.88 -8.67
C LEU A 200 10.25 -12.16 -9.49
N ARG A 201 9.75 -13.31 -9.00
CA ARG A 201 9.82 -14.59 -9.73
C ARG A 201 9.00 -14.58 -11.02
N SER A 202 7.92 -13.79 -11.08
CA SER A 202 7.14 -13.61 -12.30
C SER A 202 7.84 -12.73 -13.34
N GLY A 203 9.03 -12.18 -13.02
CA GLY A 203 9.85 -11.39 -13.94
C GLY A 203 9.43 -9.93 -14.08
N VAL A 204 8.65 -9.38 -13.13
CA VAL A 204 8.33 -7.94 -13.15
C VAL A 204 9.59 -7.10 -12.95
N ASP A 205 9.65 -5.95 -13.61
CA ASP A 205 10.81 -5.06 -13.54
C ASP A 205 10.82 -4.22 -12.26
N VAL A 206 9.65 -3.88 -11.74
CA VAL A 206 9.49 -3.17 -10.46
C VAL A 206 8.23 -3.65 -9.75
N VAL A 207 8.33 -3.97 -8.46
CA VAL A 207 7.18 -4.17 -7.57
C VAL A 207 7.24 -3.21 -6.40
N ILE A 208 6.08 -2.67 -6.01
CA ILE A 208 5.94 -1.60 -5.02
C ILE A 208 5.10 -2.08 -3.85
N PHE A 209 5.59 -1.88 -2.63
CA PHE A 209 4.90 -2.17 -1.38
C PHE A 209 4.80 -0.91 -0.51
N SER A 210 3.74 -0.80 0.30
CA SER A 210 3.62 0.25 1.30
C SER A 210 4.34 -0.14 2.60
N GLY A 211 5.24 0.72 3.09
CA GLY A 211 5.91 0.52 4.38
C GLY A 211 4.96 0.70 5.56
N GLY A 212 3.97 1.58 5.43
CA GLY A 212 3.02 1.91 6.50
C GLY A 212 1.84 0.95 6.66
N LYS A 213 1.84 -0.19 5.94
CA LYS A 213 0.82 -1.23 6.08
C LYS A 213 1.38 -2.43 6.86
N ALA A 214 1.31 -3.64 6.32
CA ALA A 214 1.77 -4.86 7.00
C ALA A 214 3.25 -4.81 7.44
N ILE A 215 4.09 -4.07 6.75
CA ILE A 215 5.51 -3.90 7.10
C ILE A 215 5.68 -3.19 8.45
N GLY A 216 4.78 -2.27 8.81
CA GLY A 216 4.76 -1.67 10.14
C GLY A 216 5.70 -0.48 10.33
N SER A 217 6.00 0.24 9.24
CA SER A 217 6.75 1.50 9.24
C SER A 217 5.80 2.71 9.25
N PHE A 218 6.33 3.90 9.01
CA PHE A 218 5.56 5.13 8.83
C PHE A 218 4.57 5.02 7.66
N SER A 219 3.42 5.64 7.79
CA SER A 219 2.32 5.57 6.80
C SER A 219 2.69 6.14 5.43
N ASP A 220 3.66 7.02 5.40
CA ASP A 220 4.17 7.70 4.23
C ASP A 220 5.48 7.10 3.70
N THR A 221 5.77 5.83 4.02
CA THR A 221 6.90 5.11 3.44
C THR A 221 6.46 4.05 2.44
N GLY A 222 7.30 3.82 1.43
CA GLY A 222 7.14 2.79 0.41
C GLY A 222 8.44 2.06 0.12
N ILE A 223 8.34 0.84 -0.37
CA ILE A 223 9.48 0.03 -0.78
C ILE A 223 9.30 -0.34 -2.25
N MET A 224 10.30 -0.03 -3.05
CA MET A 224 10.41 -0.42 -4.44
C MET A 224 11.46 -1.52 -4.54
N LEU A 225 11.10 -2.68 -5.10
CA LEU A 225 12.01 -3.77 -5.43
C LEU A 225 12.04 -3.93 -6.95
N GLY A 226 13.21 -4.15 -7.56
CA GLY A 226 13.21 -4.31 -9.02
C GLY A 226 14.59 -4.49 -9.60
N THR A 227 14.65 -4.33 -10.93
CA THR A 227 15.89 -4.40 -11.68
C THR A 227 16.83 -3.27 -11.32
N LYS A 228 18.13 -3.57 -11.31
CA LYS A 228 19.17 -2.58 -11.02
C LYS A 228 19.09 -1.38 -11.97
N GLU A 229 18.83 -1.63 -13.26
CA GLU A 229 18.70 -0.59 -14.29
C GLU A 229 17.68 0.48 -13.90
N ILE A 230 16.45 0.08 -13.58
CA ILE A 230 15.38 1.04 -13.27
C ILE A 230 15.62 1.73 -11.92
N ILE A 231 16.05 0.97 -10.91
CA ILE A 231 16.31 1.53 -9.58
C ILE A 231 17.47 2.55 -9.59
N ASP A 232 18.50 2.33 -10.39
CA ASP A 232 19.61 3.31 -10.52
C ASP A 232 19.13 4.60 -11.18
N ILE A 233 18.24 4.51 -12.18
CA ILE A 233 17.61 5.71 -12.76
C ILE A 233 16.74 6.43 -11.72
N VAL A 234 15.97 5.68 -10.91
CA VAL A 234 15.18 6.25 -9.79
C VAL A 234 16.08 7.01 -8.82
N ARG A 235 17.23 6.45 -8.41
CA ARG A 235 18.22 7.15 -7.58
C ARG A 235 18.70 8.43 -8.24
N GLY A 236 18.98 8.38 -9.54
CA GLY A 236 19.45 9.54 -10.34
C GLY A 236 18.44 10.68 -10.48
N ILE A 237 17.14 10.44 -10.27
CA ILE A 237 16.08 11.45 -10.25
C ILE A 237 15.49 11.64 -8.85
N GLY A 238 16.04 10.96 -7.85
CA GLY A 238 15.58 10.93 -6.45
C GLY A 238 15.83 12.24 -5.69
N PRO A 239 15.37 12.30 -4.43
CA PRO A 239 15.33 13.53 -3.64
C PRO A 239 16.71 14.02 -3.17
N TYR A 240 17.71 13.14 -3.09
CA TYR A 240 19.04 13.47 -2.56
C TYR A 240 20.02 13.86 -3.66
N ARG A 241 19.71 13.52 -4.92
CA ARG A 241 20.56 13.87 -6.05
C ARG A 241 20.44 15.34 -6.40
N GLU A 242 21.58 16.00 -6.45
CA GLU A 242 21.74 17.39 -6.83
C GLU A 242 22.90 17.53 -7.80
N GLU A 243 22.79 18.49 -8.71
CA GLU A 243 23.90 18.87 -9.57
C GLU A 243 24.15 20.36 -9.42
N ILE A 244 25.42 20.71 -9.20
CA ILE A 244 25.89 22.09 -9.13
C ILE A 244 26.65 22.35 -10.43
N SER A 245 26.27 23.39 -11.16
CA SER A 245 26.93 23.87 -12.36
C SER A 245 27.06 25.39 -12.31
N ASP A 246 27.80 25.96 -13.27
CA ASP A 246 27.96 27.43 -13.40
C ASP A 246 26.62 28.16 -13.57
N SER A 247 25.59 27.45 -14.08
CA SER A 247 24.21 27.96 -14.21
C SER A 247 23.37 27.81 -12.92
N GLY A 248 23.96 27.31 -11.83
CA GLY A 248 23.34 27.16 -10.51
C GLY A 248 23.02 25.72 -10.13
N ARG A 249 22.28 25.58 -9.03
CA ARG A 249 21.86 24.29 -8.47
C ARG A 249 20.68 23.71 -9.20
N ARG A 250 20.76 22.47 -9.62
CA ARG A 250 19.65 21.70 -10.24
C ARG A 250 19.18 20.60 -9.33
N VAL A 251 17.86 20.45 -9.23
CA VAL A 251 17.18 19.38 -8.50
C VAL A 251 16.26 18.63 -9.48
N PHE A 252 15.95 17.39 -9.16
CA PHE A 252 15.19 16.49 -10.02
C PHE A 252 13.76 16.28 -9.55
N LEU A 253 12.96 15.56 -10.33
CA LEU A 253 11.53 15.30 -10.05
C LEU A 253 11.31 14.78 -8.62
N GLY A 254 12.17 13.87 -8.15
CA GLY A 254 12.05 13.29 -6.82
C GLY A 254 12.29 14.24 -5.65
N ARG A 255 12.73 15.50 -5.90
CA ARG A 255 13.02 16.45 -4.81
C ARG A 255 11.81 16.73 -3.91
N VAL A 256 10.61 16.66 -4.43
CA VAL A 256 9.36 16.82 -3.67
C VAL A 256 8.95 15.56 -2.90
N MET A 257 9.65 14.43 -3.12
CA MET A 257 9.36 13.11 -2.57
C MET A 257 10.45 12.68 -1.57
N LYS A 258 10.85 13.61 -0.69
CA LYS A 258 11.91 13.35 0.31
C LYS A 258 11.43 12.33 1.33
N VAL A 259 12.36 11.47 1.74
CA VAL A 259 12.26 10.57 2.87
C VAL A 259 13.31 10.97 3.89
N SER A 260 12.97 11.11 5.15
CA SER A 260 13.94 11.43 6.21
C SER A 260 14.85 10.23 6.53
N LYS A 261 15.98 10.49 7.17
CA LYS A 261 16.85 9.40 7.65
C LYS A 261 16.14 8.50 8.65
N GLU A 262 15.24 9.09 9.44
CA GLU A 262 14.41 8.38 10.41
C GLU A 262 13.47 7.41 9.72
N GLU A 263 12.80 7.83 8.66
CA GLU A 263 11.91 6.99 7.86
C GLU A 263 12.66 5.89 7.12
N ILE A 264 13.86 6.15 6.59
CA ILE A 264 14.67 5.13 5.93
C ILE A 264 15.07 4.04 6.93
N VAL A 265 15.61 4.43 8.09
CA VAL A 265 16.04 3.48 9.12
C VAL A 265 14.83 2.72 9.69
N ALA A 266 13.76 3.43 10.04
CA ALA A 266 12.53 2.82 10.53
C ALA A 266 11.97 1.79 9.55
N THR A 267 11.94 2.12 8.25
CA THR A 267 11.42 1.21 7.22
C THR A 267 12.30 -0.03 7.08
N THR A 268 13.62 0.14 7.15
CA THR A 268 14.57 -0.98 7.07
C THR A 268 14.40 -1.94 8.26
N VAL A 269 14.27 -1.41 9.47
CA VAL A 269 14.09 -2.20 10.69
C VAL A 269 12.72 -2.87 10.70
N ALA A 270 11.66 -2.14 10.35
CA ALA A 270 10.31 -2.68 10.25
C ALA A 270 10.23 -3.81 9.20
N PHE A 271 10.91 -3.66 8.07
CA PHE A 271 10.97 -4.68 7.02
C PHE A 271 11.67 -5.95 7.50
N ASP A 272 12.81 -5.82 8.19
CA ASP A 272 13.52 -6.98 8.76
C ASP A 272 12.66 -7.71 9.80
N LYS A 273 11.95 -6.95 10.64
CA LYS A 273 10.99 -7.50 11.61
C LYS A 273 9.84 -8.22 10.91
N PHE A 274 9.26 -7.63 9.87
CA PHE A 274 8.20 -8.26 9.07
C PHE A 274 8.66 -9.59 8.44
N LEU A 275 9.88 -9.66 7.93
CA LEU A 275 10.45 -10.90 7.39
C LEU A 275 10.60 -12.01 8.45
N LYS A 276 10.94 -11.64 9.69
CA LYS A 276 11.10 -12.56 10.83
C LYS A 276 9.77 -12.98 11.45
N MET A 277 8.69 -12.25 11.19
CA MET A 277 7.36 -12.57 11.74
C MET A 277 6.94 -13.99 11.37
N ASP A 278 6.44 -14.74 12.35
CA ASP A 278 5.73 -16.00 12.10
C ASP A 278 4.35 -15.68 11.49
N GLU A 279 4.19 -15.97 10.21
CA GLU A 279 2.97 -15.61 9.47
C GLU A 279 1.79 -16.50 9.88
N GLU A 280 2.02 -17.77 10.20
CA GLU A 280 0.96 -18.68 10.65
C GLU A 280 0.45 -18.26 12.02
N ALA A 281 1.35 -17.96 12.96
CA ALA A 281 1.00 -17.45 14.28
C ALA A 281 0.28 -16.08 14.19
N PHE A 282 0.71 -15.20 13.28
CA PHE A 282 0.03 -13.94 13.01
C PHE A 282 -1.39 -14.16 12.52
N MET A 283 -1.59 -15.02 11.51
CA MET A 283 -2.91 -15.33 10.98
C MET A 283 -3.81 -15.99 12.01
N LEU A 284 -3.27 -16.93 12.81
CA LEU A 284 -4.00 -17.55 13.92
C LEU A 284 -4.49 -16.47 14.91
N THR A 285 -3.65 -15.52 15.24
CA THR A 285 -4.03 -14.38 16.12
C THR A 285 -5.19 -13.56 15.51
N MET A 286 -5.19 -13.33 14.19
CA MET A 286 -6.29 -12.62 13.53
C MET A 286 -7.62 -13.38 13.64
N TYR A 287 -7.60 -14.69 13.45
CA TYR A 287 -8.78 -15.55 13.64
C TYR A 287 -9.23 -15.56 15.10
N GLN A 288 -8.31 -15.69 16.07
CA GLN A 288 -8.63 -15.68 17.50
C GLN A 288 -9.31 -14.36 17.94
N LYS A 289 -8.85 -13.22 17.42
CA LYS A 289 -9.52 -11.93 17.65
C LYS A 289 -10.94 -11.91 17.09
N CYS A 290 -11.14 -12.41 15.86
CA CYS A 290 -12.47 -12.53 15.28
C CYS A 290 -13.39 -13.43 16.16
N GLU A 291 -12.89 -14.60 16.58
CA GLU A 291 -13.63 -15.52 17.46
C GLU A 291 -13.97 -14.87 18.81
N THR A 292 -13.05 -14.07 19.37
CA THR A 292 -13.29 -13.32 20.61
C THR A 292 -14.44 -12.35 20.46
N ILE A 293 -14.48 -11.59 19.33
CA ILE A 293 -15.60 -10.71 19.01
C ILE A 293 -16.90 -11.51 18.92
N LEU A 294 -16.93 -12.64 18.21
CA LEU A 294 -18.14 -13.47 18.10
C LEU A 294 -18.62 -13.97 19.46
N LYS A 295 -17.71 -14.41 20.32
CA LYS A 295 -18.03 -14.86 21.69
C LYS A 295 -18.61 -13.71 22.53
N CYS A 296 -18.05 -12.51 22.42
CA CYS A 296 -18.53 -11.34 23.17
C CYS A 296 -19.90 -10.84 22.66
N LEU A 297 -20.18 -10.92 21.36
CA LEU A 297 -21.50 -10.62 20.80
C LEU A 297 -22.55 -11.64 21.23
N GLY A 298 -22.15 -12.89 21.43
CA GLY A 298 -23.02 -13.97 21.89
C GLY A 298 -24.18 -14.26 20.94
N LYS A 299 -25.16 -15.06 21.41
CA LYS A 299 -26.41 -15.26 20.69
C LYS A 299 -27.31 -14.04 20.89
N ASN A 300 -27.65 -13.35 19.82
CA ASN A 300 -28.49 -12.15 19.84
C ASN A 300 -29.58 -12.23 18.78
N ASN A 301 -30.81 -11.84 19.15
CA ASN A 301 -31.95 -11.88 18.23
C ASN A 301 -31.96 -10.70 17.25
N SER A 302 -31.20 -9.63 17.55
CA SER A 302 -31.19 -8.37 16.80
C SER A 302 -30.04 -8.24 15.82
N LEU A 303 -29.06 -9.16 15.89
CA LEU A 303 -27.94 -9.23 14.96
C LEU A 303 -27.49 -10.69 14.75
N SER A 304 -26.81 -10.93 13.65
CA SER A 304 -26.03 -12.14 13.40
C SER A 304 -24.61 -11.76 13.02
N ALA A 305 -23.65 -12.50 13.51
CA ALA A 305 -22.24 -12.24 13.24
C ALA A 305 -21.52 -13.51 12.79
N ARG A 306 -20.57 -13.37 11.87
CA ARG A 306 -19.74 -14.49 11.38
C ARG A 306 -18.35 -14.00 10.95
N VAL A 307 -17.38 -14.90 10.97
CA VAL A 307 -16.09 -14.66 10.35
C VAL A 307 -16.19 -14.90 8.85
N ILE A 308 -15.64 -13.99 8.07
CA ILE A 308 -15.57 -14.11 6.61
C ILE A 308 -14.15 -13.87 6.09
N ASN A 309 -13.85 -14.44 4.93
CA ASN A 309 -12.76 -13.98 4.08
C ASN A 309 -13.31 -12.86 3.20
N PRO A 310 -12.77 -11.64 3.26
CA PRO A 310 -13.33 -10.51 2.54
C PRO A 310 -13.23 -10.72 1.03
N PRO A 311 -14.22 -10.25 0.24
CA PRO A 311 -14.16 -10.30 -1.21
C PRO A 311 -13.08 -9.36 -1.75
N TRP A 312 -12.66 -9.57 -3.00
CA TRP A 312 -11.55 -8.87 -3.64
C TRP A 312 -11.69 -7.33 -3.66
N TYR A 313 -12.91 -6.81 -3.65
CA TYR A 313 -13.19 -5.36 -3.66
C TYR A 313 -13.15 -4.70 -2.28
N PHE A 314 -12.92 -5.48 -1.21
CA PHE A 314 -12.78 -4.93 0.14
C PHE A 314 -11.44 -4.23 0.34
N PRO A 315 -11.34 -3.36 1.38
CA PRO A 315 -10.05 -2.81 1.79
C PRO A 315 -9.03 -3.91 2.05
N ARG A 316 -7.90 -3.77 1.40
CA ARG A 316 -6.84 -4.78 1.42
C ARG A 316 -6.02 -4.77 2.72
N PRO A 317 -5.32 -5.85 3.07
CA PRO A 317 -5.26 -7.13 2.34
C PRO A 317 -6.51 -7.98 2.58
N VAL A 318 -6.97 -8.68 1.54
CA VAL A 318 -8.13 -9.58 1.61
C VAL A 318 -7.80 -10.95 2.21
N THR A 319 -6.54 -11.20 2.52
CA THR A 319 -6.08 -12.41 3.22
C THR A 319 -6.41 -12.40 4.72
N ILE A 320 -6.58 -11.22 5.32
CA ILE A 320 -6.93 -11.10 6.75
C ILE A 320 -8.44 -11.28 6.91
N PRO A 321 -8.91 -12.15 7.83
CA PRO A 321 -10.33 -12.37 8.08
C PRO A 321 -11.02 -11.10 8.60
N ARG A 322 -12.34 -11.04 8.45
CA ARG A 322 -13.20 -9.97 8.97
C ARG A 322 -14.35 -10.58 9.77
N VAL A 323 -14.84 -9.85 10.78
CA VAL A 323 -16.16 -10.13 11.36
C VAL A 323 -17.17 -9.33 10.56
N GLU A 324 -18.13 -10.03 9.95
CA GLU A 324 -19.32 -9.45 9.32
C GLU A 324 -20.46 -9.48 10.35
N ILE A 325 -21.14 -8.36 10.53
CA ILE A 325 -22.32 -8.23 11.41
C ILE A 325 -23.49 -7.77 10.56
N ASP A 326 -24.55 -8.57 10.57
CA ASP A 326 -25.81 -8.32 9.87
C ASP A 326 -26.87 -7.99 10.92
N PHE A 327 -27.39 -6.78 10.90
CA PHE A 327 -28.42 -6.32 11.83
C PHE A 327 -29.80 -6.73 11.35
N LYS A 328 -30.70 -7.01 12.31
CA LYS A 328 -32.10 -7.35 12.08
C LYS A 328 -33.01 -6.21 12.55
N ASN A 329 -34.31 -6.39 12.39
CA ASN A 329 -35.34 -5.47 12.90
C ASN A 329 -35.20 -4.02 12.36
N GLY A 330 -34.66 -3.86 11.14
CA GLY A 330 -34.54 -2.55 10.49
C GLY A 330 -33.43 -1.64 11.04
N ILE A 331 -32.50 -2.19 11.82
CA ILE A 331 -31.34 -1.42 12.32
C ILE A 331 -30.38 -1.14 11.16
N ASP A 332 -30.04 0.14 11.01
CA ASP A 332 -29.15 0.63 9.98
C ASP A 332 -27.68 0.54 10.42
N ALA A 333 -26.87 -0.25 9.69
CA ALA A 333 -25.46 -0.43 9.95
C ALA A 333 -24.68 0.89 9.85
N ASP A 334 -25.02 1.79 8.92
CA ASP A 334 -24.35 3.08 8.74
C ASP A 334 -24.58 3.98 9.96
N LYS A 335 -25.78 3.94 10.56
CA LYS A 335 -26.06 4.67 11.81
C LYS A 335 -25.21 4.11 12.96
N ILE A 336 -25.11 2.79 13.09
CA ILE A 336 -24.27 2.16 14.12
C ILE A 336 -22.81 2.57 13.95
N VAL A 337 -22.26 2.50 12.73
CA VAL A 337 -20.89 2.93 12.43
C VAL A 337 -20.66 4.40 12.82
N ASN A 338 -21.61 5.30 12.51
CA ASN A 338 -21.51 6.70 12.86
C ASN A 338 -21.60 6.93 14.38
N LYS A 339 -22.46 6.19 15.10
CA LYS A 339 -22.52 6.24 16.57
C LYS A 339 -21.24 5.69 17.22
N LEU A 340 -20.63 4.64 16.66
CA LEU A 340 -19.35 4.08 17.12
C LEU A 340 -18.19 5.08 17.01
N LYS A 341 -18.14 5.90 15.95
CA LYS A 341 -17.15 6.98 15.82
C LYS A 341 -17.24 8.04 16.93
N ASN A 342 -18.44 8.22 17.51
CA ASN A 342 -18.70 9.16 18.60
C ASN A 342 -18.67 8.48 19.98
N ASN A 343 -18.29 7.21 20.08
CA ASN A 343 -18.12 6.48 21.33
C ASN A 343 -16.89 7.00 22.11
N ASN A 344 -16.74 6.58 23.35
CA ASN A 344 -15.55 6.86 24.15
C ASN A 344 -14.95 5.54 24.69
N PRO A 345 -13.79 5.08 24.18
CA PRO A 345 -13.01 5.65 23.05
C PRO A 345 -13.76 5.55 21.71
N PRO A 346 -13.44 6.43 20.72
CA PRO A 346 -14.00 6.33 19.38
C PRO A 346 -13.60 5.01 18.69
N ILE A 347 -14.55 4.38 18.00
CA ILE A 347 -14.35 3.11 17.33
C ILE A 347 -14.59 3.31 15.82
N TYR A 348 -13.58 2.99 15.01
CA TYR A 348 -13.64 3.10 13.57
C TYR A 348 -13.77 1.71 12.94
N CYS A 349 -14.84 1.51 12.19
CA CYS A 349 -15.13 0.29 11.44
C CYS A 349 -15.80 0.65 10.11
N LEU A 350 -16.09 -0.35 9.26
CA LEU A 350 -16.68 -0.16 7.94
C LEU A 350 -18.12 -0.66 7.91
N SER A 351 -18.92 -0.04 7.04
CA SER A 351 -20.20 -0.59 6.56
C SER A 351 -20.18 -0.76 5.05
N ASP A 352 -20.77 -1.82 4.56
CA ASP A 352 -21.02 -2.07 3.13
C ASP A 352 -22.26 -2.88 2.98
N LYS A 353 -23.14 -2.51 2.03
CA LYS A 353 -24.41 -3.19 1.72
C LYS A 353 -25.27 -3.51 2.95
N GLY A 354 -25.36 -2.55 3.88
CA GLY A 354 -26.19 -2.66 5.08
C GLY A 354 -25.61 -3.53 6.19
N LYS A 355 -24.34 -3.94 6.10
CA LYS A 355 -23.65 -4.74 7.10
C LYS A 355 -22.44 -4.00 7.66
N LEU A 356 -22.07 -4.31 8.90
CA LEU A 356 -20.89 -3.78 9.57
C LEU A 356 -19.76 -4.80 9.50
N TYR A 357 -18.53 -4.30 9.29
CA TYR A 357 -17.33 -5.13 9.18
C TYR A 357 -16.24 -4.66 10.12
N LEU A 358 -15.64 -5.62 10.84
CA LEU A 358 -14.53 -5.39 11.75
C LEU A 358 -13.28 -6.09 11.24
N ASN A 359 -12.20 -5.34 11.11
CA ASN A 359 -10.88 -5.84 10.78
C ASN A 359 -10.05 -6.00 12.05
N PRO A 360 -9.59 -7.21 12.40
CA PRO A 360 -8.82 -7.44 13.62
C PRO A 360 -7.36 -6.96 13.56
N GLN A 361 -6.86 -6.58 12.37
CA GLN A 361 -5.44 -6.35 12.11
C GLN A 361 -4.79 -5.32 13.03
N CYS A 362 -5.49 -4.24 13.34
CA CYS A 362 -4.97 -3.14 14.14
C CYS A 362 -5.50 -3.12 15.59
N LEU A 363 -6.31 -4.11 15.98
CA LEU A 363 -6.86 -4.19 17.32
C LEU A 363 -5.77 -4.57 18.32
N LYS A 364 -5.74 -3.88 19.44
CA LYS A 364 -4.96 -4.23 20.63
C LYS A 364 -5.72 -5.26 21.46
N GLU A 365 -5.00 -5.95 22.34
CA GLU A 365 -5.60 -6.91 23.28
C GLU A 365 -6.69 -6.23 24.13
N GLY A 366 -7.86 -6.86 24.21
CA GLY A 366 -9.03 -6.37 24.96
C GLY A 366 -9.94 -5.40 24.19
N GLU A 367 -9.50 -4.83 23.04
CA GLU A 367 -10.34 -3.94 22.25
C GLU A 367 -11.50 -4.70 21.59
N GLU A 368 -11.37 -6.00 21.37
CA GLU A 368 -12.42 -6.88 20.89
C GLU A 368 -13.67 -6.85 21.78
N LYS A 369 -13.46 -6.84 23.10
CA LYS A 369 -14.53 -6.75 24.10
C LYS A 369 -15.19 -5.38 24.09
N ILE A 370 -14.38 -4.31 24.08
CA ILE A 370 -14.88 -2.92 24.07
C ILE A 370 -15.77 -2.68 22.83
N ILE A 371 -15.33 -3.14 21.66
CA ILE A 371 -16.08 -3.02 20.40
C ILE A 371 -17.42 -3.78 20.52
N SER A 372 -17.38 -5.02 20.99
CA SER A 372 -18.57 -5.87 21.09
C SER A 372 -19.61 -5.28 22.04
N GLU A 373 -19.19 -4.82 23.23
CA GLU A 373 -20.06 -4.16 24.20
C GLU A 373 -20.69 -2.86 23.66
N ALA A 374 -19.90 -2.06 22.92
CA ALA A 374 -20.40 -0.84 22.29
C ALA A 374 -21.46 -1.16 21.22
N ILE A 375 -21.23 -2.17 20.38
CA ILE A 375 -22.18 -2.61 19.35
C ILE A 375 -23.48 -3.09 19.99
N LEU A 376 -23.41 -3.97 21.00
CA LEU A 376 -24.61 -4.48 21.68
C LEU A 376 -25.43 -3.35 22.31
N ARG A 377 -24.79 -2.45 23.04
CA ARG A 377 -25.44 -1.29 23.66
C ARG A 377 -26.13 -0.38 22.64
N LEU A 378 -25.47 -0.10 21.50
CA LEU A 378 -26.04 0.73 20.44
C LEU A 378 -27.20 0.02 19.73
N THR A 379 -27.10 -1.28 19.51
CA THR A 379 -28.16 -2.12 18.95
C THR A 379 -29.43 -2.07 19.83
N GLU A 380 -29.29 -2.18 21.16
CA GLU A 380 -30.40 -2.07 22.09
C GLU A 380 -31.07 -0.69 22.09
N ARG A 381 -30.29 0.38 21.98
CA ARG A 381 -30.81 1.75 21.91
C ARG A 381 -31.60 1.97 20.61
N GLU A 382 -31.09 1.54 19.46
CA GLU A 382 -31.82 1.62 18.19
C GLU A 382 -33.18 0.90 18.26
N LEU A 383 -33.26 -0.26 18.94
CA LEU A 383 -34.52 -0.98 19.14
C LEU A 383 -35.53 -0.22 20.02
N ARG A 384 -35.05 0.64 20.93
CA ARG A 384 -35.91 1.48 21.77
C ARG A 384 -36.25 2.81 21.09
N GLY A 385 -35.71 3.11 19.92
CA GLY A 385 -35.91 4.36 19.20
C GLY A 385 -35.10 5.56 19.78
N GLU A 386 -33.94 5.31 20.44
CA GLU A 386 -33.05 6.27 21.10
C GLU A 386 -31.87 6.72 20.23
#